data_b0768eadd24f281a5597b220b56552f0
#
_entry.id   b0768eadd24f281a5597b220b56552f0
#
_cell.length_a   1.000
_cell.length_b   1.000
_cell.length_c   1.000
_cell.angle_alpha   90.00
_cell.angle_beta   90.00
_cell.angle_gamma   90.00
#
_symmetry.space_group_name_H-M   'P 1'
#
loop_
_entity.id
_entity.type
_entity.pdbx_description
1 polymer ?
#
loop_
_entity_poly.entity_id
_entity_poly.type
_entity_poly.pdbx_seq_one_letter_code
_entity_poly.pdbx_strand_id
1 'polypeptide(L)'
;MKETIDLLGKIITNILTALYEPFGFSFLLSFLAMFFYLYAYEPTAAGKGWKSAVVTWYQKFKESVFFRKLFFLAFLTSLILFRTLLNRQLWMNPLSNVMGGWGIWENVNGEQKLTTECIENVIMMVPFTSMVIWTFQEKMGSSWKKILWYSGKIAFIFSISIEVLQLFLRLGTFQLSDLFYNTVGGMIGGLMYYSCLLYTSPSP
;
A
#
# COMPACT_ATOMS: atom_id res chain seq x y z
N MET A 1 10.22 22.20 20.64
CA MET A 1 8.88 21.72 21.05
C MET A 1 7.78 22.20 20.09
N LYS A 2 7.69 23.50 19.74
CA LYS A 2 6.68 24.01 18.79
C LYS A 2 6.86 23.41 17.39
N GLU A 3 8.07 23.39 16.85
CA GLU A 3 8.39 22.78 15.54
C GLU A 3 8.07 21.28 15.50
N THR A 4 8.30 20.54 16.60
CA THR A 4 7.98 19.11 16.67
C THR A 4 6.47 18.87 16.63
N ILE A 5 5.69 19.73 17.30
CA ILE A 5 4.22 19.67 17.30
C ILE A 5 3.68 20.00 15.91
N ASP A 6 4.22 21.02 15.25
CA ASP A 6 3.83 21.42 13.90
C ASP A 6 4.15 20.31 12.88
N LEU A 7 5.31 19.64 13.03
CA LEU A 7 5.68 18.48 12.19
C LEU A 7 4.71 17.32 12.40
N LEU A 8 4.41 16.94 13.64
CA LEU A 8 3.46 15.87 13.94
C LEU A 8 2.06 16.19 13.40
N GLY A 9 1.61 17.44 13.58
CA GLY A 9 0.33 17.89 13.03
C GLY A 9 0.28 17.76 11.52
N LYS A 10 1.35 18.15 10.81
CA LYS A 10 1.46 18.04 9.36
C LYS A 10 1.47 16.56 8.89
N ILE A 11 2.23 15.69 9.56
CA ILE A 11 2.26 14.25 9.26
C ILE A 11 0.86 13.65 9.42
N ILE A 12 0.20 13.90 10.54
CA ILE A 12 -1.14 13.37 10.82
C ILE A 12 -2.15 13.87 9.79
N THR A 13 -2.14 15.16 9.46
CA THR A 13 -3.04 15.74 8.46
C THR A 13 -2.82 15.12 7.09
N ASN A 14 -1.56 14.96 6.65
CA ASN A 14 -1.23 14.37 5.37
C ASN A 14 -1.67 12.89 5.28
N ILE A 15 -1.47 12.11 6.35
CA ILE A 15 -1.92 10.71 6.41
C ILE A 15 -3.45 10.63 6.34
N LEU A 16 -4.16 11.46 7.11
CA LEU A 16 -5.62 11.48 7.10
C LEU A 16 -6.18 11.90 5.75
N THR A 17 -5.59 12.92 5.12
CA THR A 17 -5.97 13.35 3.76
C THR A 17 -5.72 12.25 2.74
N ALA A 18 -4.56 11.60 2.82
CA ALA A 18 -4.20 10.48 1.93
C ALA A 18 -5.16 9.28 2.04
N LEU A 19 -5.77 9.08 3.19
CA LEU A 19 -6.80 8.04 3.39
C LEU A 19 -8.19 8.51 2.98
N TYR A 20 -8.54 9.74 3.29
CA TYR A 20 -9.89 10.26 3.08
C TYR A 20 -10.21 10.52 1.61
N GLU A 21 -9.32 11.17 0.88
CA GLU A 21 -9.55 11.50 -0.54
C GLU A 21 -9.85 10.27 -1.42
N PRO A 22 -9.03 9.19 -1.39
CA PRO A 22 -9.26 8.04 -2.24
C PRO A 22 -10.21 7.00 -1.63
N PHE A 23 -10.70 7.19 -0.40
CA PHE A 23 -11.41 6.16 0.35
C PHE A 23 -12.60 5.57 -0.41
N GLY A 24 -13.51 6.43 -0.87
CA GLY A 24 -14.72 6.00 -1.59
C GLY A 24 -14.38 5.29 -2.90
N PHE A 25 -13.44 5.84 -3.67
CA PHE A 25 -12.96 5.25 -4.92
C PHE A 25 -12.31 3.88 -4.67
N SER A 26 -11.40 3.80 -3.70
CA SER A 26 -10.68 2.57 -3.37
C SER A 26 -11.60 1.48 -2.84
N PHE A 27 -12.61 1.86 -2.05
CA PHE A 27 -13.63 0.94 -1.58
C PHE A 27 -14.45 0.36 -2.75
N LEU A 28 -14.92 1.22 -3.66
CA LEU A 28 -15.65 0.78 -4.84
C LEU A 28 -14.80 -0.11 -5.75
N LEU A 29 -13.54 0.28 -6.00
CA LEU A 29 -12.63 -0.51 -6.84
C LEU A 29 -12.33 -1.87 -6.22
N SER A 30 -12.15 -1.95 -4.90
CA SER A 30 -11.95 -3.22 -4.19
C SER A 30 -13.18 -4.13 -4.28
N PHE A 31 -14.35 -3.53 -4.15
CA PHE A 31 -15.60 -4.24 -4.31
C PHE A 31 -15.73 -4.84 -5.71
N LEU A 32 -15.44 -4.06 -6.75
CA LEU A 32 -15.42 -4.53 -8.14
C LEU A 32 -14.34 -5.58 -8.39
N ALA A 33 -13.13 -5.40 -7.87
CA ALA A 33 -12.05 -6.37 -8.00
C ALA A 33 -12.42 -7.74 -7.45
N MET A 34 -13.18 -7.79 -6.35
CA MET A 34 -13.64 -9.04 -5.78
C MET A 34 -14.76 -9.71 -6.59
N PHE A 35 -15.55 -8.96 -7.38
CA PHE A 35 -16.43 -9.57 -8.37
C PHE A 35 -15.65 -10.22 -9.51
N PHE A 36 -14.60 -9.54 -10.02
CA PHE A 36 -13.72 -10.15 -11.02
C PHE A 36 -13.03 -11.40 -10.48
N TYR A 37 -12.59 -11.37 -9.22
CA TYR A 37 -12.03 -12.56 -8.58
C TYR A 37 -13.03 -13.73 -8.55
N LEU A 38 -14.27 -13.50 -8.12
CA LEU A 38 -15.32 -14.53 -8.10
C LEU A 38 -15.59 -15.06 -9.51
N TYR A 39 -15.69 -14.18 -10.49
CA TYR A 39 -15.95 -14.58 -11.88
C TYR A 39 -14.80 -15.40 -12.49
N ALA A 40 -13.55 -15.03 -12.20
CA ALA A 40 -12.39 -15.67 -12.79
C ALA A 40 -12.02 -17.00 -12.11
N TYR A 41 -12.12 -17.08 -10.80
CA TYR A 41 -11.61 -18.22 -10.01
C TYR A 41 -12.71 -19.11 -9.41
N GLU A 42 -13.93 -18.58 -9.24
CA GLU A 42 -15.08 -19.33 -8.71
C GLU A 42 -16.35 -19.05 -9.55
N PRO A 43 -16.35 -19.32 -10.86
CA PRO A 43 -17.45 -18.97 -11.75
C PRO A 43 -18.78 -19.64 -11.38
N THR A 44 -18.72 -20.83 -10.77
CA THR A 44 -19.92 -21.55 -10.28
C THR A 44 -20.58 -20.86 -9.09
N ALA A 45 -19.83 -20.09 -8.33
CA ALA A 45 -20.32 -19.35 -7.17
C ALA A 45 -21.03 -18.03 -7.56
N ALA A 46 -20.75 -17.48 -8.75
CA ALA A 46 -21.35 -16.20 -9.20
C ALA A 46 -22.83 -16.28 -9.53
N GLY A 47 -23.38 -17.50 -9.73
CA GLY A 47 -24.80 -17.71 -10.01
C GLY A 47 -25.25 -17.10 -11.34
N LYS A 48 -26.57 -17.13 -11.58
CA LYS A 48 -27.18 -16.52 -12.77
C LYS A 48 -27.79 -15.14 -12.41
N GLY A 49 -27.19 -14.08 -12.94
CA GLY A 49 -27.67 -12.71 -12.82
C GLY A 49 -27.05 -11.89 -11.69
N TRP A 50 -27.17 -10.56 -11.77
CA TRP A 50 -26.51 -9.62 -10.88
C TRP A 50 -26.93 -9.73 -9.41
N LYS A 51 -28.19 -10.02 -9.13
CA LYS A 51 -28.70 -10.21 -7.76
C LYS A 51 -28.02 -11.42 -7.08
N SER A 52 -27.91 -12.52 -7.81
CA SER A 52 -27.22 -13.72 -7.34
C SER A 52 -25.74 -13.44 -7.11
N ALA A 53 -25.08 -12.69 -7.98
CA ALA A 53 -23.68 -12.31 -7.82
C ALA A 53 -23.45 -11.48 -6.54
N VAL A 54 -24.32 -10.51 -6.25
CA VAL A 54 -24.23 -9.70 -5.01
C VAL A 54 -24.44 -10.54 -3.77
N VAL A 55 -25.43 -11.43 -3.78
CA VAL A 55 -25.67 -12.34 -2.64
C VAL A 55 -24.47 -13.27 -2.41
N THR A 56 -23.93 -13.85 -3.49
CA THR A 56 -22.75 -14.71 -3.42
C THR A 56 -21.54 -13.97 -2.90
N TRP A 57 -21.31 -12.71 -3.37
CA TRP A 57 -20.25 -11.86 -2.87
C TRP A 57 -20.36 -11.65 -1.35
N TYR A 58 -21.55 -11.30 -0.88
CA TYR A 58 -21.82 -11.09 0.55
C TYR A 58 -21.60 -12.37 1.38
N GLN A 59 -22.10 -13.50 0.90
CA GLN A 59 -21.89 -14.79 1.55
C GLN A 59 -20.41 -15.15 1.64
N LYS A 60 -19.66 -15.03 0.54
CA LYS A 60 -18.20 -15.25 0.50
C LYS A 60 -17.45 -14.32 1.45
N PHE A 61 -17.83 -13.04 1.49
CA PHE A 61 -17.24 -12.09 2.43
C PHE A 61 -17.48 -12.50 3.90
N LYS A 62 -18.66 -13.01 4.22
CA LYS A 62 -19.02 -13.49 5.56
C LYS A 62 -18.30 -14.80 5.93
N GLU A 63 -18.22 -15.74 5.02
CA GLU A 63 -17.75 -17.10 5.30
C GLU A 63 -16.26 -17.28 5.09
N SER A 64 -15.65 -16.65 4.09
CA SER A 64 -14.24 -16.87 3.74
C SER A 64 -13.32 -15.80 4.33
N VAL A 65 -12.45 -16.22 5.23
CA VAL A 65 -11.38 -15.35 5.77
C VAL A 65 -10.42 -14.90 4.66
N PHE A 66 -10.09 -15.80 3.72
CA PHE A 66 -9.21 -15.47 2.60
C PHE A 66 -9.82 -14.41 1.68
N PHE A 67 -11.13 -14.50 1.39
CA PHE A 67 -11.83 -13.51 0.60
C PHE A 67 -11.81 -12.11 1.26
N ARG A 68 -12.02 -12.04 2.59
CA ARG A 68 -11.88 -10.79 3.34
C ARG A 68 -10.47 -10.22 3.27
N LYS A 69 -9.44 -11.07 3.44
CA LYS A 69 -8.04 -10.65 3.32
C LYS A 69 -7.74 -10.06 1.93
N LEU A 70 -8.21 -10.71 0.87
CA LEU A 70 -8.07 -10.20 -0.50
C LEU A 70 -8.78 -8.87 -0.72
N PHE A 71 -10.00 -8.71 -0.16
CA PHE A 71 -10.73 -7.44 -0.23
C PHE A 71 -9.94 -6.29 0.39
N PHE A 72 -9.44 -6.48 1.63
CA PHE A 72 -8.64 -5.45 2.29
C PHE A 72 -7.30 -5.20 1.59
N LEU A 73 -6.67 -6.24 1.04
CA LEU A 73 -5.47 -6.09 0.23
C LEU A 73 -5.74 -5.28 -1.04
N ALA A 74 -6.83 -5.56 -1.75
CA ALA A 74 -7.26 -4.79 -2.91
C ALA A 74 -7.56 -3.33 -2.54
N PHE A 75 -8.16 -3.10 -1.37
CA PHE A 75 -8.43 -1.76 -0.86
C PHE A 75 -7.13 -0.97 -0.60
N LEU A 76 -6.17 -1.55 0.12
CA LEU A 76 -4.88 -0.90 0.37
C LEU A 76 -4.09 -0.66 -0.92
N THR A 77 -4.11 -1.63 -1.84
CA THR A 77 -3.49 -1.49 -3.16
C THR A 77 -4.10 -0.32 -3.92
N SER A 78 -5.44 -0.22 -3.92
CA SER A 78 -6.16 0.86 -4.60
C SER A 78 -5.87 2.23 -3.99
N LEU A 79 -5.77 2.33 -2.65
CA LEU A 79 -5.37 3.56 -1.96
C LEU A 79 -3.98 4.03 -2.42
N ILE A 80 -3.00 3.11 -2.45
CA ILE A 80 -1.64 3.42 -2.87
C ILE A 80 -1.61 3.86 -4.34
N LEU A 81 -2.25 3.10 -5.23
CA LEU A 81 -2.29 3.42 -6.66
C LEU A 81 -3.01 4.73 -6.95
N PHE A 82 -4.09 5.03 -6.23
CA PHE A 82 -4.76 6.33 -6.36
C PHE A 82 -3.81 7.47 -6.03
N ARG A 83 -3.15 7.40 -4.86
CA ARG A 83 -2.23 8.44 -4.40
C ARG A 83 -1.02 8.60 -5.34
N THR A 84 -0.46 7.49 -5.80
CA THR A 84 0.79 7.49 -6.57
C THR A 84 0.59 7.73 -8.07
N LEU A 85 -0.56 7.34 -8.64
CA LEU A 85 -0.81 7.45 -10.07
C LEU A 85 -1.93 8.45 -10.40
N LEU A 86 -3.08 8.37 -9.71
CA LEU A 86 -4.24 9.17 -10.10
C LEU A 86 -4.23 10.59 -9.53
N ASN A 87 -3.63 10.79 -8.36
CA ASN A 87 -3.49 12.11 -7.72
C ASN A 87 -2.15 12.78 -8.05
N ARG A 88 -1.64 12.59 -9.27
CA ARG A 88 -0.40 13.20 -9.75
C ARG A 88 -0.65 14.02 -11.01
N GLN A 89 0.10 15.11 -11.15
CA GLN A 89 0.07 15.95 -12.35
C GLN A 89 1.04 15.42 -13.40
N LEU A 90 0.73 15.69 -14.67
CA LEU A 90 1.64 15.41 -15.78
C LEU A 90 2.93 16.20 -15.63
N TRP A 91 4.07 15.54 -15.78
CA TRP A 91 5.38 16.13 -15.65
C TRP A 91 6.19 16.04 -16.95
N MET A 92 6.71 17.19 -17.41
CA MET A 92 7.40 17.25 -18.71
C MET A 92 8.74 16.50 -18.72
N ASN A 93 9.43 16.47 -17.57
CA ASN A 93 10.71 15.77 -17.43
C ASN A 93 10.70 14.81 -16.23
N PRO A 94 10.22 13.57 -16.40
CA PRO A 94 10.11 12.61 -15.30
C PRO A 94 11.45 12.17 -14.69
N LEU A 95 12.56 12.43 -15.35
CA LEU A 95 13.91 12.13 -14.85
C LEU A 95 14.63 13.36 -14.26
N SER A 96 13.94 14.45 -13.99
CA SER A 96 14.56 15.68 -13.46
C SER A 96 15.07 15.56 -12.04
N ASN A 97 14.55 14.61 -11.23
CA ASN A 97 14.93 14.42 -9.82
C ASN A 97 15.05 12.93 -9.46
N VAL A 98 15.92 12.19 -10.13
CA VAL A 98 16.09 10.74 -9.94
C VAL A 98 16.53 10.38 -8.53
N MET A 99 17.36 11.21 -7.87
CA MET A 99 17.77 10.93 -6.49
C MET A 99 16.64 11.10 -5.49
N GLY A 100 15.68 12.00 -5.77
CA GLY A 100 14.56 12.31 -4.88
C GLY A 100 14.97 13.08 -3.63
N GLY A 101 14.02 13.24 -2.71
CA GLY A 101 14.21 13.89 -1.41
C GLY A 101 14.66 12.90 -0.34
N TRP A 102 15.80 13.14 0.31
CA TRP A 102 16.28 12.32 1.42
C TRP A 102 16.07 13.01 2.77
N GLY A 103 15.31 12.36 3.64
CA GLY A 103 14.99 12.89 4.96
C GLY A 103 13.77 13.81 4.97
N ILE A 104 13.67 14.61 6.03
CA ILE A 104 12.52 15.50 6.31
C ILE A 104 12.75 16.96 5.89
N TRP A 105 13.93 17.26 5.36
CA TRP A 105 14.30 18.61 4.92
C TRP A 105 14.66 18.58 3.44
N GLU A 106 13.99 19.41 2.67
CA GLU A 106 14.25 19.62 1.26
C GLU A 106 14.72 21.06 1.02
N ASN A 107 15.73 21.23 0.18
CA ASN A 107 16.19 22.56 -0.21
C ASN A 107 15.40 23.01 -1.45
N VAL A 108 14.48 23.96 -1.25
CA VAL A 108 13.68 24.56 -2.33
C VAL A 108 14.12 26.01 -2.51
N ASN A 109 14.76 26.31 -3.64
CA ASN A 109 15.24 27.67 -3.97
C ASN A 109 16.19 28.29 -2.93
N GLY A 110 17.00 27.47 -2.26
CA GLY A 110 17.94 27.94 -1.22
C GLY A 110 17.38 28.00 0.19
N GLU A 111 16.09 27.73 0.36
CA GLU A 111 15.44 27.63 1.67
C GLU A 111 15.20 26.16 2.05
N GLN A 112 15.45 25.83 3.33
CA GLN A 112 15.15 24.52 3.89
C GLN A 112 13.66 24.40 4.18
N LYS A 113 12.95 23.58 3.42
CA LYS A 113 11.51 23.32 3.60
C LYS A 113 11.29 21.93 4.21
N LEU A 114 10.40 21.88 5.19
CA LEU A 114 9.99 20.61 5.78
C LEU A 114 9.13 19.80 4.81
N THR A 115 9.55 18.56 4.53
CA THR A 115 8.78 17.58 3.75
C THR A 115 8.41 16.38 4.60
N THR A 116 7.30 15.73 4.32
CA THR A 116 6.82 14.52 5.02
C THR A 116 6.81 13.30 4.09
N GLU A 117 7.25 13.45 2.84
CA GLU A 117 7.16 12.40 1.80
C GLU A 117 7.83 11.09 2.23
N CYS A 118 9.02 11.16 2.81
CA CYS A 118 9.74 9.97 3.28
C CYS A 118 8.96 9.18 4.33
N ILE A 119 8.31 9.89 5.27
CA ILE A 119 7.51 9.28 6.35
C ILE A 119 6.21 8.69 5.78
N GLU A 120 5.57 9.41 4.88
CA GLU A 120 4.33 8.98 4.23
C GLU A 120 4.55 7.71 3.41
N ASN A 121 5.65 7.61 2.66
CA ASN A 121 6.02 6.43 1.89
C ASN A 121 6.25 5.21 2.81
N VAL A 122 6.96 5.39 3.92
CA VAL A 122 7.14 4.32 4.93
C VAL A 122 5.79 3.88 5.48
N ILE A 123 4.96 4.82 5.98
CA ILE A 123 3.69 4.50 6.65
C ILE A 123 2.71 3.82 5.70
N MET A 124 2.66 4.24 4.45
CA MET A 124 1.76 3.67 3.45
C MET A 124 2.07 2.20 3.15
N MET A 125 3.35 1.83 3.14
CA MET A 125 3.78 0.46 2.84
C MET A 125 3.64 -0.51 4.02
N VAL A 126 3.63 -0.03 5.26
CA VAL A 126 3.48 -0.88 6.46
C VAL A 126 2.21 -1.74 6.42
N PRO A 127 0.99 -1.17 6.31
CA PRO A 127 -0.23 -1.97 6.28
C PRO A 127 -0.34 -2.84 5.02
N PHE A 128 0.14 -2.35 3.87
CA PHE A 128 0.11 -3.10 2.62
C PHE A 128 0.90 -4.40 2.72
N THR A 129 2.17 -4.33 3.11
CA THR A 129 3.02 -5.52 3.20
C THR A 129 2.62 -6.45 4.33
N SER A 130 2.18 -5.92 5.49
CA SER A 130 1.61 -6.74 6.56
C SER A 130 0.43 -7.56 6.04
N MET A 131 -0.45 -6.93 5.25
CA MET A 131 -1.63 -7.57 4.69
C MET A 131 -1.27 -8.61 3.61
N VAL A 132 -0.27 -8.33 2.76
CA VAL A 132 0.24 -9.30 1.77
C VAL A 132 0.77 -10.55 2.47
N ILE A 133 1.65 -10.37 3.48
CA ILE A 133 2.22 -11.49 4.24
C ILE A 133 1.11 -12.28 4.93
N TRP A 134 0.17 -11.61 5.59
CA TRP A 134 -0.95 -12.28 6.25
C TRP A 134 -1.84 -13.07 5.28
N THR A 135 -2.05 -12.56 4.08
CA THR A 135 -2.89 -13.22 3.07
C THR A 135 -2.23 -14.47 2.52
N PHE A 136 -0.89 -14.44 2.32
CA PHE A 136 -0.14 -15.50 1.68
C PHE A 136 0.86 -16.22 2.62
N GLN A 137 0.65 -16.14 3.93
CA GLN A 137 1.56 -16.66 4.97
C GLN A 137 1.96 -18.13 4.76
N GLU A 138 1.03 -18.98 4.28
CA GLU A 138 1.28 -20.40 4.06
C GLU A 138 2.43 -20.67 3.08
N LYS A 139 2.66 -19.75 2.13
CA LYS A 139 3.72 -19.85 1.13
C LYS A 139 5.07 -19.30 1.59
N MET A 140 5.10 -18.52 2.66
CA MET A 140 6.29 -17.72 3.05
C MET A 140 7.06 -18.32 4.24
N GLY A 141 6.45 -19.26 4.99
CA GLY A 141 7.02 -19.84 6.22
C GLY A 141 7.02 -18.86 7.39
N SER A 142 7.37 -19.35 8.59
CA SER A 142 7.24 -18.61 9.86
C SER A 142 8.54 -17.98 10.39
N SER A 143 9.66 -18.12 9.67
CA SER A 143 10.93 -17.54 10.11
C SER A 143 10.97 -16.03 9.90
N TRP A 144 11.35 -15.25 10.94
CA TRP A 144 11.42 -13.80 10.89
C TRP A 144 12.34 -13.27 9.77
N LYS A 145 13.47 -13.96 9.49
CA LYS A 145 14.40 -13.59 8.42
C LYS A 145 13.76 -13.72 7.05
N LYS A 146 12.97 -14.81 6.85
CA LYS A 146 12.24 -15.03 5.59
C LYS A 146 11.13 -13.99 5.43
N ILE A 147 10.37 -13.72 6.48
CA ILE A 147 9.30 -12.71 6.46
C ILE A 147 9.88 -11.34 6.13
N LEU A 148 10.97 -10.94 6.77
CA LEU A 148 11.65 -9.66 6.51
C LEU A 148 12.14 -9.57 5.06
N TRP A 149 12.74 -10.63 4.55
CA TRP A 149 13.22 -10.68 3.16
C TRP A 149 12.07 -10.59 2.16
N TYR A 150 11.01 -11.39 2.36
CA TYR A 150 9.84 -11.37 1.44
C TYR A 150 9.11 -10.03 1.49
N SER A 151 8.92 -9.43 2.66
CA SER A 151 8.26 -8.13 2.78
C SER A 151 9.05 -7.01 2.10
N GLY A 152 10.38 -6.98 2.29
CA GLY A 152 11.25 -6.05 1.58
C GLY A 152 11.21 -6.26 0.07
N LYS A 153 11.31 -7.51 -0.40
CA LYS A 153 11.25 -7.85 -1.83
C LYS A 153 9.91 -7.46 -2.46
N ILE A 154 8.79 -7.73 -1.77
CA ILE A 154 7.44 -7.39 -2.25
C ILE A 154 7.29 -5.86 -2.36
N ALA A 155 7.69 -5.13 -1.32
CA ALA A 155 7.63 -3.68 -1.31
C ALA A 155 8.52 -3.06 -2.40
N PHE A 156 9.73 -3.59 -2.58
CA PHE A 156 10.65 -3.16 -3.63
C PHE A 156 10.05 -3.37 -5.03
N ILE A 157 9.54 -4.59 -5.32
CA ILE A 157 8.95 -4.90 -6.62
C ILE A 157 7.71 -4.03 -6.87
N PHE A 158 6.86 -3.85 -5.86
CA PHE A 158 5.68 -3.02 -5.98
C PHE A 158 6.04 -1.55 -6.20
N SER A 159 7.01 -1.02 -5.43
CA SER A 159 7.48 0.36 -5.57
C SER A 159 8.12 0.61 -6.94
N ILE A 160 9.03 -0.24 -7.40
CA ILE A 160 9.64 -0.08 -8.72
C ILE A 160 8.60 -0.16 -9.84
N SER A 161 7.56 -0.98 -9.69
CA SER A 161 6.45 -1.04 -10.64
C SER A 161 5.69 0.28 -10.73
N ILE A 162 5.45 0.92 -9.58
CA ILE A 162 4.81 2.26 -9.52
C ILE A 162 5.71 3.29 -10.19
N GLU A 163 7.00 3.35 -9.83
CA GLU A 163 7.95 4.30 -10.39
C GLU A 163 8.08 4.17 -11.92
N VAL A 164 8.13 2.93 -12.42
CA VAL A 164 8.16 2.64 -13.86
C VAL A 164 6.85 3.09 -14.54
N LEU A 165 5.70 2.85 -13.92
CA LEU A 165 4.41 3.33 -14.45
C LEU A 165 4.34 4.86 -14.45
N GLN A 166 4.80 5.53 -13.40
CA GLN A 166 4.88 7.00 -13.34
C GLN A 166 5.77 7.55 -14.46
N LEU A 167 6.92 6.91 -14.71
CA LEU A 167 7.84 7.27 -15.78
C LEU A 167 7.16 7.16 -17.17
N PHE A 168 6.49 6.03 -17.46
CA PHE A 168 5.81 5.83 -18.75
C PHE A 168 4.62 6.76 -18.94
N LEU A 169 3.84 6.98 -17.88
CA LEU A 169 2.64 7.83 -17.91
C LEU A 169 2.97 9.31 -17.71
N ARG A 170 4.24 9.65 -17.43
CA ARG A 170 4.70 11.01 -17.09
C ARG A 170 3.96 11.63 -15.89
N LEU A 171 3.68 10.80 -14.89
CA LEU A 171 2.96 11.20 -13.67
C LEU A 171 3.94 11.46 -12.52
N GLY A 172 4.58 12.62 -12.53
CA GLY A 172 5.61 12.98 -11.54
C GLY A 172 7.03 12.63 -11.99
N THR A 173 7.93 12.48 -11.02
CA THR A 173 9.35 12.17 -11.23
C THR A 173 9.68 10.79 -10.68
N PHE A 174 10.48 10.02 -11.41
CA PHE A 174 11.07 8.78 -10.91
C PHE A 174 12.05 9.09 -9.78
N GLN A 175 11.88 8.48 -8.60
CA GLN A 175 12.70 8.79 -7.43
C GLN A 175 13.23 7.54 -6.72
N LEU A 176 14.55 7.46 -6.55
CA LEU A 176 15.20 6.38 -5.80
C LEU A 176 14.92 6.46 -4.29
N SER A 177 14.71 7.66 -3.76
CA SER A 177 14.30 7.86 -2.36
C SER A 177 12.97 7.17 -2.06
N ASP A 178 11.98 7.27 -2.95
CA ASP A 178 10.69 6.62 -2.79
C ASP A 178 10.82 5.10 -2.77
N LEU A 179 11.64 4.56 -3.68
CA LEU A 179 11.94 3.13 -3.71
C LEU A 179 12.57 2.64 -2.39
N PHE A 180 13.48 3.41 -1.83
CA PHE A 180 14.12 3.10 -0.55
C PHE A 180 13.14 3.16 0.61
N TYR A 181 12.41 4.26 0.78
CA TYR A 181 11.47 4.43 1.89
C TYR A 181 10.30 3.46 1.84
N ASN A 182 9.78 3.18 0.66
CA ASN A 182 8.77 2.16 0.44
C ASN A 182 9.27 0.76 0.84
N THR A 183 10.51 0.42 0.49
CA THR A 183 11.12 -0.87 0.86
C THR A 183 11.30 -0.97 2.37
N VAL A 184 11.80 0.08 3.02
CA VAL A 184 11.93 0.14 4.49
C VAL A 184 10.56 -0.01 5.16
N GLY A 185 9.54 0.72 4.69
CA GLY A 185 8.17 0.59 5.16
C GLY A 185 7.64 -0.84 5.03
N GLY A 186 7.94 -1.48 3.90
CA GLY A 186 7.59 -2.87 3.69
C GLY A 186 8.23 -3.83 4.69
N MET A 187 9.51 -3.65 4.98
CA MET A 187 10.22 -4.46 5.99
C MET A 187 9.64 -4.26 7.39
N ILE A 188 9.30 -3.02 7.76
CA ILE A 188 8.62 -2.70 9.03
C ILE A 188 7.25 -3.41 9.08
N GLY A 189 6.48 -3.40 7.99
CA GLY A 189 5.21 -4.13 7.89
C GLY A 189 5.37 -5.62 8.10
N GLY A 190 6.42 -6.24 7.56
CA GLY A 190 6.76 -7.64 7.79
C GLY A 190 7.09 -7.93 9.26
N LEU A 191 7.87 -7.06 9.91
CA LEU A 191 8.19 -7.19 11.34
C LEU A 191 6.95 -7.03 12.22
N MET A 192 6.08 -6.08 11.88
CA MET A 192 4.81 -5.89 12.59
C MET A 192 3.93 -7.14 12.49
N TYR A 193 3.79 -7.71 11.29
CA TYR A 193 3.10 -8.98 11.11
C TYR A 193 3.72 -10.10 11.97
N TYR A 194 5.05 -10.24 11.94
CA TYR A 194 5.75 -11.28 12.70
C TYR A 194 5.52 -11.13 14.21
N SER A 195 5.56 -9.90 14.74
CA SER A 195 5.26 -9.61 16.15
C SER A 195 3.83 -10.02 16.51
N CYS A 196 2.85 -9.71 15.67
CA CYS A 196 1.48 -10.16 15.86
C CYS A 196 1.36 -11.69 15.84
N LEU A 197 2.09 -12.37 14.95
CA LEU A 197 2.10 -13.83 14.86
C LEU A 197 2.64 -14.47 16.16
N LEU A 198 3.73 -13.95 16.72
CA LEU A 198 4.29 -14.44 17.99
C LEU A 198 3.31 -14.28 19.15
N TYR A 199 2.60 -13.16 19.19
CA TYR A 199 1.64 -12.87 20.25
C TYR A 199 0.38 -13.75 20.17
N THR A 200 -0.04 -14.12 18.95
CA THR A 200 -1.24 -14.93 18.72
C THR A 200 -0.99 -16.44 18.65
N SER A 201 0.27 -16.86 18.56
CA SER A 201 0.62 -18.28 18.62
C SER A 201 0.41 -18.78 20.05
N PRO A 202 -0.36 -19.90 20.26
CA PRO A 202 -0.46 -20.50 21.57
C PRO A 202 0.94 -20.85 22.06
N SER A 203 1.25 -20.46 23.29
CA SER A 203 2.48 -20.90 23.99
C SER A 203 2.52 -22.43 24.00
N PRO A 204 3.67 -23.06 23.69
CA PRO A 204 3.83 -24.51 23.76
C PRO A 204 3.59 -25.05 25.16
#